data_b803e6f32403bc64b7b40b26ac89804f
#
_entry.id   b803e6f32403bc64b7b40b26ac89804f
#
_cell.length_a   1.000
_cell.length_b   1.000
_cell.length_c   1.000
_cell.angle_alpha   90.00
_cell.angle_beta   90.00
_cell.angle_gamma   90.00
#
_symmetry.space_group_name_H-M   'P 1'
#
loop_
_entity.id
_entity.type
_entity.pdbx_description
1 polymer ?
#
loop_
_entity_poly.entity_id
_entity_poly.type
_entity_poly.pdbx_seq_one_letter_code
_entity_poly.pdbx_strand_id
1 'polypeptide(L)'
;MQSVSNDNFGPLIAYLVPGATALAGISQFSPALQSWFAATPVDAPTIGGFLYLTAASLAAGMTISAVRWVLIDALHAHTGLPAPRLNFSSLDRKVDALNLLIEIHYRHYQFYANMFVAVAIAYVCYRLASGWTTPLGWLDAGAIFLEAVFLVTSRDTLKKYYTRSQQLFGEGHVTSA
;
A
#
# COMPACT_ATOMS: atom_id res chain seq x y z
N MET A 1 -3.31 3.50 -30.13
CA MET A 1 -3.42 2.66 -28.93
C MET A 1 -2.13 2.85 -28.13
N GLN A 2 -2.15 3.61 -27.04
CA GLN A 2 -1.02 3.66 -26.13
C GLN A 2 -0.92 2.27 -25.51
N SER A 3 0.23 1.61 -25.70
CA SER A 3 0.56 0.39 -24.95
C SER A 3 0.39 0.70 -23.47
N VAL A 4 -0.19 -0.24 -22.70
CA VAL A 4 -0.16 -0.18 -21.25
C VAL A 4 1.31 -0.15 -20.89
N SER A 5 1.85 1.06 -20.67
CA SER A 5 3.23 1.27 -20.32
C SER A 5 3.44 0.69 -18.92
N ASN A 6 4.60 0.13 -18.66
CA ASN A 6 5.02 -0.32 -17.33
C ASN A 6 4.78 0.77 -16.26
N ASP A 7 4.75 2.04 -16.66
CA ASP A 7 4.50 3.20 -15.81
C ASP A 7 3.11 3.21 -15.14
N ASN A 8 2.09 2.59 -15.76
CA ASN A 8 0.73 2.55 -15.21
C ASN A 8 0.46 1.29 -14.37
N PHE A 9 1.27 0.24 -14.51
CA PHE A 9 1.05 -1.03 -13.82
C PHE A 9 1.43 -0.97 -12.34
N GLY A 10 2.50 -0.25 -12.00
CA GLY A 10 2.94 -0.09 -10.62
C GLY A 10 1.92 0.59 -9.70
N PRO A 11 1.34 1.76 -10.08
CA PRO A 11 0.27 2.39 -9.30
C PRO A 11 -0.96 1.51 -9.17
N LEU A 12 -1.35 0.79 -10.22
CA LEU A 12 -2.51 -0.09 -10.19
C LEU A 12 -2.36 -1.18 -9.13
N ILE A 13 -1.21 -1.85 -9.07
CA ILE A 13 -0.94 -2.89 -8.07
C ILE A 13 -0.90 -2.29 -6.66
N ALA A 14 -0.32 -1.11 -6.49
CA ALA A 14 -0.19 -0.45 -5.19
C ALA A 14 -1.54 -0.10 -4.54
N TYR A 15 -2.61 -0.01 -5.33
CA TYR A 15 -3.97 0.24 -4.82
C TYR A 15 -4.88 -0.99 -4.95
N LEU A 16 -4.84 -1.70 -6.08
CA LEU A 16 -5.77 -2.79 -6.36
C LEU A 16 -5.62 -3.94 -5.36
N VAL A 17 -4.39 -4.38 -5.12
CA VAL A 17 -4.14 -5.53 -4.23
C VAL A 17 -4.51 -5.23 -2.78
N PRO A 18 -4.07 -4.09 -2.16
CA PRO A 18 -4.52 -3.73 -0.82
C PRO A 18 -6.03 -3.56 -0.73
N GLY A 19 -6.66 -2.93 -1.73
CA GLY A 19 -8.10 -2.75 -1.77
C GLY A 19 -8.87 -4.07 -1.81
N ALA A 20 -8.44 -5.00 -2.68
CA ALA A 20 -9.02 -6.35 -2.75
C ALA A 20 -8.85 -7.10 -1.42
N THR A 21 -7.67 -7.00 -0.78
CA THR A 21 -7.39 -7.63 0.52
C THR A 21 -8.35 -7.12 1.60
N ALA A 22 -8.54 -5.81 1.70
CA ALA A 22 -9.47 -5.24 2.67
C ALA A 22 -10.92 -5.63 2.37
N LEU A 23 -11.35 -5.57 1.09
CA LEU A 23 -12.70 -6.00 0.69
C LEU A 23 -12.94 -7.48 0.97
N ALA A 24 -11.94 -8.35 0.80
CA ALA A 24 -12.04 -9.76 1.16
C ALA A 24 -12.28 -9.94 2.66
N GLY A 25 -11.64 -9.13 3.52
CA GLY A 25 -11.97 -9.10 4.95
C GLY A 25 -13.38 -8.63 5.22
N ILE A 26 -13.78 -7.50 4.63
CA ILE A 26 -15.11 -6.88 4.82
C ILE A 26 -16.22 -7.79 4.24
N SER A 27 -15.93 -8.61 3.23
CA SER A 27 -16.91 -9.51 2.61
C SER A 27 -17.58 -10.45 3.62
N GLN A 28 -16.92 -10.76 4.73
CA GLN A 28 -17.50 -11.60 5.79
C GLN A 28 -18.80 -11.02 6.39
N PHE A 29 -19.01 -9.71 6.23
CA PHE A 29 -20.22 -9.02 6.72
C PHE A 29 -21.20 -8.62 5.61
N SER A 30 -20.88 -8.93 4.34
CA SER A 30 -21.70 -8.53 3.19
C SER A 30 -21.88 -9.69 2.21
N PRO A 31 -23.08 -10.29 2.14
CA PRO A 31 -23.40 -11.33 1.17
C PRO A 31 -23.12 -10.91 -0.29
N ALA A 32 -23.35 -9.63 -0.60
CA ALA A 32 -23.07 -9.09 -1.93
C ALA A 32 -21.57 -9.12 -2.25
N LEU A 33 -20.72 -8.73 -1.30
CA LEU A 33 -19.28 -8.83 -1.48
C LEU A 33 -18.80 -10.29 -1.51
N GLN A 34 -19.40 -11.16 -0.69
CA GLN A 34 -19.07 -12.60 -0.72
C GLN A 34 -19.30 -13.19 -2.11
N SER A 35 -20.42 -12.83 -2.77
CA SER A 35 -20.73 -13.33 -4.12
C SER A 35 -19.69 -12.87 -5.16
N TRP A 36 -19.03 -11.73 -4.97
CA TRP A 36 -17.98 -11.26 -5.86
C TRP A 36 -16.66 -12.02 -5.72
N PHE A 37 -16.41 -12.59 -4.53
CA PHE A 37 -15.23 -13.41 -4.24
C PHE A 37 -15.50 -14.92 -4.38
N ALA A 38 -16.78 -15.32 -4.57
CA ALA A 38 -17.14 -16.73 -4.70
C ALA A 38 -16.58 -17.30 -6.02
N ALA A 39 -15.65 -18.23 -5.91
CA ALA A 39 -15.00 -18.89 -7.03
C ALA A 39 -15.57 -20.31 -7.24
N THR A 40 -16.90 -20.48 -7.19
CA THR A 40 -17.48 -21.76 -7.55
C THR A 40 -17.72 -21.83 -9.06
N PRO A 41 -17.56 -23.02 -9.71
CA PRO A 41 -17.81 -23.16 -11.15
C PRO A 41 -19.24 -22.79 -11.57
N VAL A 42 -20.19 -22.83 -10.63
CA VAL A 42 -21.60 -22.48 -10.86
C VAL A 42 -21.83 -20.97 -10.70
N ASP A 43 -21.02 -20.30 -9.86
CA ASP A 43 -21.15 -18.89 -9.51
C ASP A 43 -19.92 -18.10 -9.95
N ALA A 44 -19.25 -18.51 -11.03
CA ALA A 44 -18.13 -17.76 -11.56
C ALA A 44 -18.55 -16.29 -11.76
N PRO A 45 -17.75 -15.31 -11.27
CA PRO A 45 -18.11 -13.92 -11.39
C PRO A 45 -18.35 -13.59 -12.86
N THR A 46 -19.50 -13.02 -13.16
CA THR A 46 -19.78 -12.51 -14.51
C THR A 46 -18.74 -11.43 -14.85
N ILE A 47 -18.55 -11.15 -16.14
CA ILE A 47 -17.67 -10.03 -16.56
C ILE A 47 -18.01 -8.74 -15.79
N GLY A 48 -19.31 -8.48 -15.58
CA GLY A 48 -19.77 -7.37 -14.75
C GLY A 48 -19.30 -7.45 -13.31
N GLY A 49 -19.40 -8.62 -12.65
CA GLY A 49 -18.92 -8.84 -11.28
C GLY A 49 -17.42 -8.61 -11.14
N PHE A 50 -16.62 -9.08 -12.10
CA PHE A 50 -15.18 -8.81 -12.13
C PHE A 50 -14.87 -7.31 -12.26
N LEU A 51 -15.58 -6.58 -13.11
CA LEU A 51 -15.40 -5.15 -13.28
C LEU A 51 -15.79 -4.39 -12.00
N TYR A 52 -16.91 -4.75 -11.35
CA TYR A 52 -17.32 -4.15 -10.08
C TYR A 52 -16.31 -4.42 -8.98
N LEU A 53 -15.82 -5.65 -8.85
CA LEU A 53 -14.79 -5.99 -7.87
C LEU A 53 -13.50 -5.20 -8.11
N THR A 54 -13.07 -5.07 -9.37
CA THR A 54 -11.88 -4.31 -9.72
C THR A 54 -12.04 -2.82 -9.37
N ALA A 55 -13.16 -2.20 -9.76
CA ALA A 55 -13.45 -0.80 -9.45
C ALA A 55 -13.56 -0.56 -7.93
N ALA A 56 -14.27 -1.44 -7.21
CA ALA A 56 -14.39 -1.37 -5.76
C ALA A 56 -13.04 -1.56 -5.07
N SER A 57 -12.20 -2.49 -5.54
CA SER A 57 -10.86 -2.70 -5.01
C SER A 57 -9.96 -1.47 -5.22
N LEU A 58 -10.04 -0.84 -6.39
CA LEU A 58 -9.30 0.39 -6.64
C LEU A 58 -9.77 1.53 -5.70
N ALA A 59 -11.08 1.74 -5.57
CA ALA A 59 -11.64 2.75 -4.67
C ALA A 59 -11.27 2.50 -3.21
N ALA A 60 -11.37 1.25 -2.74
CA ALA A 60 -10.96 0.84 -1.40
C ALA A 60 -9.46 1.06 -1.18
N GLY A 61 -8.62 0.72 -2.17
CA GLY A 61 -7.18 0.92 -2.10
C GLY A 61 -6.77 2.39 -2.04
N MET A 62 -7.46 3.27 -2.76
CA MET A 62 -7.27 4.72 -2.66
C MET A 62 -7.65 5.23 -1.26
N THR A 63 -8.75 4.72 -0.68
CA THR A 63 -9.16 5.05 0.69
C THR A 63 -8.11 4.56 1.69
N ILE A 64 -7.62 3.33 1.55
CA ILE A 64 -6.53 2.78 2.36
C ILE A 64 -5.28 3.66 2.27
N SER A 65 -4.95 4.15 1.08
CA SER A 65 -3.79 5.04 0.90
C SER A 65 -3.95 6.37 1.63
N ALA A 66 -5.17 6.91 1.73
CA ALA A 66 -5.45 8.09 2.56
C ALA A 66 -5.30 7.77 4.06
N VAL A 67 -5.82 6.64 4.52
CA VAL A 67 -5.64 6.17 5.92
C VAL A 67 -4.16 5.96 6.24
N ARG A 68 -3.42 5.31 5.34
CA ARG A 68 -1.98 5.12 5.45
C ARG A 68 -1.25 6.45 5.66
N TRP A 69 -1.56 7.45 4.84
CA TRP A 69 -0.94 8.77 4.93
C TRP A 69 -1.11 9.39 6.32
N VAL A 70 -2.30 9.26 6.91
CA VAL A 70 -2.59 9.79 8.24
C VAL A 70 -1.93 8.98 9.35
N LEU A 71 -1.94 7.64 9.25
CA LEU A 71 -1.49 6.76 10.34
C LEU A 71 -0.03 6.35 10.20
N ILE A 72 0.35 5.78 9.06
CA ILE A 72 1.67 5.15 8.91
C ILE A 72 2.76 6.18 8.66
N ASP A 73 2.48 7.21 7.86
CA ASP A 73 3.45 8.29 7.65
C ASP A 73 3.70 9.05 8.95
N ALA A 74 2.63 9.29 9.75
CA ALA A 74 2.77 9.88 11.07
C ALA A 74 3.57 8.97 12.03
N LEU A 75 3.30 7.66 12.03
CA LEU A 75 4.06 6.68 12.81
C LEU A 75 5.55 6.71 12.45
N HIS A 76 5.87 6.68 11.17
CA HIS A 76 7.26 6.73 10.71
C HIS A 76 7.95 8.05 11.09
N ALA A 77 7.25 9.17 10.96
CA ALA A 77 7.77 10.48 11.36
C ALA A 77 8.08 10.54 12.88
N HIS A 78 7.15 10.06 13.71
CA HIS A 78 7.32 10.04 15.17
C HIS A 78 8.38 9.03 15.63
N THR A 79 8.62 7.98 14.86
CA THR A 79 9.64 6.95 15.17
C THR A 79 11.02 7.24 14.55
N GLY A 80 11.30 8.51 14.21
CA GLY A 80 12.62 8.97 13.80
C GLY A 80 12.89 8.89 12.29
N LEU A 81 11.84 8.92 11.46
CA LEU A 81 11.96 9.00 10.01
C LEU A 81 11.14 10.21 9.48
N PRO A 82 11.47 11.46 9.87
CA PRO A 82 10.75 12.63 9.38
C PRO A 82 11.04 12.86 7.89
N ALA A 83 10.06 13.46 7.21
CA ALA A 83 10.23 13.84 5.80
C ALA A 83 11.38 14.84 5.66
N PRO A 84 12.29 14.64 4.70
CA PRO A 84 13.42 15.53 4.50
C PRO A 84 12.98 16.88 3.90
N ARG A 85 13.72 17.94 4.22
CA ARG A 85 13.61 19.20 3.50
C ARG A 85 14.37 19.10 2.19
N LEU A 86 13.69 19.27 1.08
CA LEU A 86 14.26 19.17 -0.26
C LEU A 86 14.22 20.53 -0.95
N ASN A 87 15.30 20.88 -1.64
CA ASN A 87 15.38 22.05 -2.47
C ASN A 87 15.10 21.70 -3.93
N PHE A 88 13.93 22.07 -4.43
CA PHE A 88 13.49 21.77 -5.78
C PHE A 88 13.94 22.80 -6.85
N SER A 89 14.89 23.68 -6.54
CA SER A 89 15.37 24.70 -7.49
C SER A 89 16.02 24.12 -8.77
N SER A 90 16.48 22.87 -8.70
CA SER A 90 17.07 22.13 -9.83
C SER A 90 16.19 21.00 -10.35
N LEU A 91 14.88 21.05 -10.05
CA LEU A 91 13.95 19.98 -10.40
C LEU A 91 13.88 19.75 -11.92
N ASP A 92 13.86 20.83 -12.71
CA ASP A 92 13.84 20.81 -14.18
C ASP A 92 14.92 19.91 -14.80
N ARG A 93 16.11 19.87 -14.20
CA ARG A 93 17.25 19.07 -14.66
C ARG A 93 17.29 17.67 -14.08
N LYS A 94 16.48 17.37 -13.08
CA LYS A 94 16.52 16.11 -12.30
C LYS A 94 15.19 15.34 -12.31
N VAL A 95 14.26 15.71 -13.17
CA VAL A 95 12.91 15.09 -13.25
C VAL A 95 12.99 13.59 -13.48
N ASP A 96 13.82 13.14 -14.42
CA ASP A 96 13.93 11.71 -14.73
C ASP A 96 14.51 10.92 -13.55
N ALA A 97 15.51 11.48 -12.87
CA ALA A 97 16.08 10.84 -11.69
C ALA A 97 15.08 10.78 -10.52
N LEU A 98 14.26 11.82 -10.34
CA LEU A 98 13.19 11.82 -9.35
C LEU A 98 12.12 10.79 -9.69
N ASN A 99 11.68 10.73 -10.94
CA ASN A 99 10.69 9.73 -11.40
C ASN A 99 11.19 8.31 -11.16
N LEU A 100 12.46 8.04 -11.44
CA LEU A 100 13.08 6.74 -11.16
C LEU A 100 13.08 6.42 -9.66
N LEU A 101 13.38 7.39 -8.79
CA LEU A 101 13.33 7.20 -7.33
C LEU A 101 11.91 6.92 -6.83
N ILE A 102 10.92 7.64 -7.36
CA ILE A 102 9.51 7.41 -7.05
C ILE A 102 9.14 5.99 -7.47
N GLU A 103 9.51 5.57 -8.66
CA GLU A 103 9.16 4.27 -9.20
C GLU A 103 9.81 3.12 -8.42
N ILE A 104 11.09 3.20 -8.12
CA ILE A 104 11.85 2.12 -7.46
C ILE A 104 11.58 2.08 -5.95
N HIS A 105 11.36 3.21 -5.28
CA HIS A 105 11.28 3.24 -3.81
C HIS A 105 9.93 3.70 -3.27
N TYR A 106 9.39 4.81 -3.77
CA TYR A 106 8.16 5.37 -3.20
C TYR A 106 6.93 4.51 -3.50
N ARG A 107 6.83 3.95 -4.70
CA ARG A 107 5.73 3.02 -5.07
C ARG A 107 5.77 1.74 -4.25
N HIS A 108 6.95 1.19 -4.00
CA HIS A 108 7.10 0.02 -3.12
C HIS A 108 6.72 0.36 -1.68
N TYR A 109 7.14 1.53 -1.19
CA TYR A 109 6.69 2.03 0.11
C TYR A 109 5.16 2.11 0.17
N GLN A 110 4.53 2.74 -0.82
CA GLN A 110 3.06 2.83 -0.87
C GLN A 110 2.40 1.45 -0.83
N PHE A 111 2.91 0.51 -1.61
CA PHE A 111 2.39 -0.86 -1.62
C PHE A 111 2.47 -1.52 -0.24
N TYR A 112 3.66 -1.56 0.36
CA TYR A 112 3.85 -2.24 1.65
C TYR A 112 3.07 -1.57 2.78
N ALA A 113 3.04 -0.26 2.83
CA ALA A 113 2.31 0.46 3.85
C ALA A 113 0.78 0.39 3.65
N ASN A 114 0.29 0.34 2.40
CA ASN A 114 -1.11 0.07 2.11
C ASN A 114 -1.49 -1.37 2.46
N MET A 115 -0.62 -2.36 2.18
CA MET A 115 -0.84 -3.75 2.57
C MET A 115 -0.89 -3.93 4.08
N PHE A 116 -0.04 -3.24 4.84
CA PHE A 116 -0.12 -3.21 6.30
C PHE A 116 -1.52 -2.80 6.77
N VAL A 117 -2.05 -1.69 6.28
CA VAL A 117 -3.41 -1.24 6.65
C VAL A 117 -4.48 -2.23 6.17
N ALA A 118 -4.35 -2.79 4.97
CA ALA A 118 -5.33 -3.71 4.39
C ALA A 118 -5.40 -5.04 5.15
N VAL A 119 -4.24 -5.60 5.53
CA VAL A 119 -4.16 -6.84 6.31
C VAL A 119 -4.70 -6.61 7.72
N ALA A 120 -4.41 -5.46 8.35
CA ALA A 120 -4.99 -5.10 9.64
C ALA A 120 -6.53 -5.07 9.57
N ILE A 121 -7.10 -4.42 8.54
CA ILE A 121 -8.55 -4.41 8.32
C ILE A 121 -9.09 -5.82 8.13
N ALA A 122 -8.48 -6.61 7.26
CA ALA A 122 -8.92 -7.99 6.98
C ALA A 122 -8.85 -8.86 8.23
N TYR A 123 -7.78 -8.74 9.01
CA TYR A 123 -7.60 -9.49 10.26
C TYR A 123 -8.62 -9.09 11.32
N VAL A 124 -8.86 -7.78 11.51
CA VAL A 124 -9.91 -7.30 12.44
C VAL A 124 -11.28 -7.83 12.03
N CYS A 125 -11.62 -7.78 10.74
CA CYS A 125 -12.87 -8.34 10.23
C CYS A 125 -12.97 -9.87 10.50
N TYR A 126 -11.90 -10.60 10.27
CA TYR A 126 -11.83 -12.03 10.58
C TYR A 126 -12.08 -12.32 12.06
N ARG A 127 -11.42 -11.58 12.96
CA ARG A 127 -11.62 -11.75 14.42
C ARG A 127 -13.02 -11.36 14.88
N LEU A 128 -13.60 -10.33 14.30
CA LEU A 128 -15.01 -9.95 14.60
C LEU A 128 -15.99 -11.03 14.14
N ALA A 129 -15.78 -11.61 12.96
CA ALA A 129 -16.64 -12.67 12.42
C ALA A 129 -16.49 -13.99 13.18
N SER A 130 -15.27 -14.34 13.58
CA SER A 130 -14.96 -15.59 14.30
C SER A 130 -15.21 -15.49 15.82
N GLY A 131 -15.36 -14.28 16.35
CA GLY A 131 -15.45 -13.98 17.78
C GLY A 131 -14.08 -13.75 18.43
N TRP A 132 -13.95 -12.67 19.19
CA TRP A 132 -12.70 -12.28 19.87
C TRP A 132 -12.22 -13.30 20.93
N THR A 133 -13.11 -14.12 21.45
CA THR A 133 -12.82 -15.13 22.48
C THR A 133 -12.30 -16.43 21.92
N THR A 134 -12.28 -16.62 20.58
CA THR A 134 -11.72 -17.81 19.96
C THR A 134 -10.21 -17.89 20.25
N PRO A 135 -9.68 -19.08 20.58
CA PRO A 135 -8.24 -19.25 20.79
C PRO A 135 -7.42 -18.78 19.60
N LEU A 136 -6.24 -18.25 19.87
CA LEU A 136 -5.29 -17.87 18.83
C LEU A 136 -4.82 -19.11 18.07
N GLY A 137 -4.83 -19.03 16.75
CA GLY A 137 -4.42 -20.11 15.87
C GLY A 137 -3.30 -19.69 14.90
N TRP A 138 -3.03 -20.55 13.94
CA TRP A 138 -1.98 -20.30 12.95
C TRP A 138 -2.29 -19.09 12.03
N LEU A 139 -3.57 -18.75 11.82
CA LEU A 139 -3.97 -17.56 11.05
C LEU A 139 -3.58 -16.27 11.78
N ASP A 140 -3.73 -16.24 13.10
CA ASP A 140 -3.32 -15.09 13.91
C ASP A 140 -1.79 -14.90 13.84
N ALA A 141 -1.03 -15.99 13.97
CA ALA A 141 0.41 -15.95 13.82
C ALA A 141 0.84 -15.49 12.41
N GLY A 142 0.15 -15.97 11.38
CA GLY A 142 0.37 -15.55 9.98
C GLY A 142 0.08 -14.06 9.76
N ALA A 143 -1.03 -13.56 10.31
CA ALA A 143 -1.39 -12.15 10.23
C ALA A 143 -0.34 -11.26 10.92
N ILE A 144 0.06 -11.60 12.15
CA ILE A 144 1.09 -10.87 12.90
C ILE A 144 2.43 -10.87 12.13
N PHE A 145 2.79 -12.01 11.55
CA PHE A 145 4.01 -12.12 10.74
C PHE A 145 3.95 -11.20 9.51
N LEU A 146 2.85 -11.22 8.77
CA LEU A 146 2.67 -10.34 7.61
C LEU A 146 2.70 -8.86 7.98
N GLU A 147 2.04 -8.48 9.08
CA GLU A 147 2.06 -7.12 9.62
C GLU A 147 3.49 -6.67 9.94
N ALA A 148 4.27 -7.53 10.62
CA ALA A 148 5.67 -7.22 10.93
C ALA A 148 6.50 -7.05 9.64
N VAL A 149 6.34 -7.93 8.66
CA VAL A 149 7.05 -7.85 7.37
C VAL A 149 6.68 -6.56 6.64
N PHE A 150 5.39 -6.22 6.52
CA PHE A 150 4.96 -5.02 5.80
C PHE A 150 5.40 -3.75 6.51
N LEU A 151 5.35 -3.70 7.85
CA LEU A 151 5.81 -2.54 8.61
C LEU A 151 7.32 -2.30 8.44
N VAL A 152 8.12 -3.35 8.60
CA VAL A 152 9.60 -3.25 8.46
C VAL A 152 9.97 -2.87 7.03
N THR A 153 9.36 -3.51 6.04
CA THR A 153 9.67 -3.26 4.63
C THR A 153 9.21 -1.87 4.18
N SER A 154 8.05 -1.39 4.65
CA SER A 154 7.59 -0.03 4.37
C SER A 154 8.56 1.01 4.94
N ARG A 155 9.04 0.79 6.17
CA ARG A 155 10.01 1.67 6.81
C ARG A 155 11.34 1.70 6.06
N ASP A 156 11.87 0.55 5.65
CA ASP A 156 13.13 0.45 4.92
C ASP A 156 13.06 1.15 3.55
N THR A 157 11.99 0.92 2.81
CA THR A 157 11.78 1.54 1.49
C THR A 157 11.60 3.06 1.60
N LEU A 158 10.86 3.55 2.60
CA LEU A 158 10.70 4.98 2.84
C LEU A 158 12.04 5.63 3.23
N LYS A 159 12.83 4.98 4.10
CA LYS A 159 14.16 5.45 4.47
C LYS A 159 15.08 5.57 3.25
N LYS A 160 15.08 4.56 2.38
CA LYS A 160 15.86 4.58 1.13
C LYS A 160 15.42 5.72 0.21
N TYR A 161 14.10 5.92 0.06
CA TYR A 161 13.54 7.03 -0.71
C TYR A 161 14.00 8.39 -0.16
N TYR A 162 13.87 8.63 1.15
CA TYR A 162 14.28 9.88 1.77
C TYR A 162 15.78 10.14 1.65
N THR A 163 16.61 9.13 1.93
CA THR A 163 18.06 9.27 1.83
C THR A 163 18.49 9.64 0.40
N ARG A 164 17.95 8.96 -0.61
CA ARG A 164 18.29 9.24 -2.01
C ARG A 164 17.72 10.55 -2.52
N SER A 165 16.53 10.94 -2.06
CA SER A 165 15.97 12.25 -2.36
C SER A 165 16.80 13.38 -1.77
N GLN A 166 17.34 13.20 -0.56
CA GLN A 166 18.29 14.15 0.02
C GLN A 166 19.61 14.22 -0.76
N GLN A 167 20.13 13.11 -1.22
CA GLN A 167 21.34 13.10 -2.08
C GLN A 167 21.09 13.81 -3.41
N LEU A 168 19.86 13.74 -3.93
CA LEU A 168 19.49 14.35 -5.20
C LEU A 168 19.19 15.84 -5.07
N PHE A 169 18.50 16.25 -4.00
CA PHE A 169 17.95 17.61 -3.80
C PHE A 169 18.35 18.24 -2.46
N GLY A 170 19.12 17.59 -1.62
CA GLY A 170 19.65 18.19 -0.40
C GLY A 170 20.48 19.41 -0.73
N GLU A 171 20.46 20.42 0.14
CA GLU A 171 21.38 21.55 0.06
C GLU A 171 22.79 20.98 0.12
N GLY A 172 23.52 21.09 -0.99
CA GLY A 172 24.93 20.75 -0.98
C GLY A 172 25.59 21.57 0.11
N HIS A 173 26.22 20.92 1.08
CA HIS A 173 27.26 21.58 1.84
C HIS A 173 28.24 22.15 0.81
N VAL A 174 28.11 23.42 0.52
CA VAL A 174 29.20 24.19 -0.08
C VAL A 174 30.30 24.10 0.96
N THR A 175 31.20 23.14 0.77
CA THR A 175 32.47 23.13 1.44
C THR A 175 33.19 24.37 0.92
N SER A 176 33.05 25.47 1.66
CA SER A 176 33.95 26.62 1.51
C SER A 176 35.35 26.12 1.85
N ALA A 177 36.13 25.92 0.80
CA ALA A 177 37.58 25.79 0.90
C ALA A 177 38.19 27.15 1.23
#